data_f7881d306fa2383885e29e3566cb2651
#
_entry.id   f7881d306fa2383885e29e3566cb2651
#
_cell.length_a   1.000
_cell.length_b   1.000
_cell.length_c   1.000
_cell.angle_alpha   90.00
_cell.angle_beta   90.00
_cell.angle_gamma   90.00
#
_symmetry.space_group_name_H-M   'P 1'
#
loop_
_entity.id
_entity.type
_entity.pdbx_description
1 polymer ?
#
loop_
_entity_poly.entity_id
_entity_poly.type
_entity_poly.pdbx_seq_one_letter_code
_entity_poly.pdbx_strand_id
1 'polypeptide(L)'
;LSCTLMFNVRGRDMGRTGQDARKKLEETMKKLPKGYFLEWSGQYENQIRAQERLLFIIPIVLLIIMLILYFTFHTFREVLIVLSAIPVALVGGAYSLHFFDVNFSVAVAVGFIALFGVAVETGVLMLVYLNNSVFKRVMKLEETAVPMTGKDVEEAVYDGAVLRLRPKLMTVLVDIIGLMPVLLATGTGSDVMKPITIPFVFGLITST
;
A
#
# COMPACT_ATOMS: atom_id res chain seq x y z
N LEU A 1 1.60 -26.10 36.62
CA LEU A 1 1.91 -24.76 37.15
C LEU A 1 2.45 -23.91 36.00
N SER A 2 1.77 -22.80 35.68
CA SER A 2 2.22 -21.80 34.71
C SER A 2 2.60 -20.52 35.43
N CYS A 3 3.71 -19.90 35.08
CA CYS A 3 4.11 -18.60 35.58
C CYS A 3 4.04 -17.61 34.40
N THR A 4 3.24 -16.56 34.56
CA THR A 4 3.08 -15.53 33.52
C THR A 4 3.84 -14.28 33.91
N LEU A 5 4.80 -13.88 33.12
CA LEU A 5 5.53 -12.62 33.24
C LEU A 5 4.95 -11.61 32.22
N MET A 6 4.33 -10.54 32.73
CA MET A 6 3.85 -9.44 31.91
C MET A 6 4.81 -8.27 32.00
N PHE A 7 5.18 -7.72 30.83
CA PHE A 7 5.94 -6.48 30.73
C PHE A 7 5.38 -5.58 29.63
N ASN A 8 5.51 -4.29 29.82
CA ASN A 8 5.06 -3.29 28.86
C ASN A 8 6.28 -2.57 28.26
N VAL A 9 6.28 -2.40 26.94
CA VAL A 9 7.37 -1.72 26.22
C VAL A 9 7.00 -0.25 26.05
N ARG A 10 7.90 0.66 26.51
CA ARG A 10 7.76 2.10 26.31
C ARG A 10 9.02 2.67 25.65
N GLY A 11 8.85 3.54 24.67
CA GLY A 11 9.98 4.23 24.01
C GLY A 11 10.82 3.37 23.07
N ARG A 12 10.42 2.12 22.79
CA ARG A 12 11.10 1.22 21.85
C ARG A 12 10.08 0.44 21.01
N ASP A 13 10.50 0.01 19.83
CA ASP A 13 9.70 -0.89 19.01
C ASP A 13 9.48 -2.25 19.68
N MET A 14 8.23 -2.69 19.70
CA MET A 14 7.82 -3.94 20.36
C MET A 14 8.44 -5.16 19.66
N GLY A 15 8.54 -5.15 18.34
CA GLY A 15 9.11 -6.25 17.56
C GLY A 15 10.60 -6.46 17.87
N ARG A 16 11.38 -5.40 17.87
CA ARG A 16 12.81 -5.45 18.22
C ARG A 16 13.03 -5.85 19.68
N THR A 17 12.25 -5.31 20.58
CA THR A 17 12.36 -5.64 22.01
C THR A 17 12.01 -7.11 22.26
N GLY A 18 10.97 -7.64 21.58
CA GLY A 18 10.62 -9.06 21.65
C GLY A 18 11.70 -9.98 21.09
N GLN A 19 12.32 -9.61 19.97
CA GLN A 19 13.43 -10.37 19.39
C GLN A 19 14.67 -10.38 20.28
N ASP A 20 15.02 -9.23 20.87
CA ASP A 20 16.14 -9.12 21.82
C ASP A 20 15.88 -9.95 23.08
N ALA A 21 14.65 -9.91 23.61
CA ALA A 21 14.24 -10.72 24.74
C ALA A 21 14.30 -12.22 24.43
N ARG A 22 13.82 -12.61 23.24
CA ARG A 22 13.87 -14.01 22.77
C ARG A 22 15.31 -14.53 22.70
N LYS A 23 16.22 -13.77 22.09
CA LYS A 23 17.64 -14.15 22.00
C LYS A 23 18.29 -14.33 23.38
N LYS A 24 18.02 -13.42 24.32
CA LYS A 24 18.55 -13.51 25.68
C LYS A 24 17.99 -14.70 26.45
N LEU A 25 16.70 -15.00 26.24
CA LEU A 25 16.03 -16.11 26.92
C LEU A 25 16.39 -17.48 26.32
N GLU A 26 16.76 -17.56 25.03
CA GLU A 26 17.22 -18.83 24.41
C GLU A 26 18.44 -19.45 25.16
N GLU A 27 19.36 -18.63 25.63
CA GLU A 27 20.50 -19.11 26.42
C GLU A 27 20.07 -19.63 27.80
N THR A 28 19.05 -19.00 28.39
CA THR A 28 18.50 -19.41 29.69
C THR A 28 17.64 -20.66 29.55
N MET A 29 16.90 -20.78 28.43
CA MET A 29 16.08 -21.96 28.12
C MET A 29 16.91 -23.25 28.01
N LYS A 30 18.14 -23.16 27.48
CA LYS A 30 19.06 -24.33 27.42
C LYS A 30 19.47 -24.86 28.78
N LYS A 31 19.30 -24.05 29.85
CA LYS A 31 19.64 -24.43 31.22
C LYS A 31 18.44 -24.93 32.04
N LEU A 32 17.23 -24.87 31.48
CA LEU A 32 16.01 -25.32 32.15
C LEU A 32 15.88 -26.85 32.12
N PRO A 33 15.30 -27.46 33.18
CA PRO A 33 15.02 -28.89 33.20
C PRO A 33 14.04 -29.31 32.12
N LYS A 34 14.12 -30.57 31.66
CA LYS A 34 13.20 -31.13 30.68
C LYS A 34 11.75 -31.03 31.18
N GLY A 35 10.87 -30.47 30.36
CA GLY A 35 9.45 -30.28 30.68
C GLY A 35 9.01 -28.82 30.84
N TYR A 36 9.94 -27.87 30.85
CA TYR A 36 9.64 -26.46 30.81
C TYR A 36 9.67 -25.94 29.37
N PHE A 37 8.66 -25.16 29.00
CA PHE A 37 8.60 -24.46 27.72
C PHE A 37 8.20 -22.99 27.94
N LEU A 38 8.68 -22.12 27.06
CA LEU A 38 8.36 -20.69 27.06
C LEU A 38 7.42 -20.43 25.89
N GLU A 39 6.28 -19.87 26.21
CA GLU A 39 5.29 -19.44 25.24
C GLU A 39 5.19 -17.91 25.27
N TRP A 40 5.33 -17.30 24.11
CA TRP A 40 5.12 -15.88 23.95
C TRP A 40 3.64 -15.64 23.69
N SER A 41 3.06 -14.71 24.42
CA SER A 41 1.63 -14.41 24.36
C SER A 41 1.41 -12.89 24.25
N GLY A 42 0.25 -12.47 23.75
CA GLY A 42 -0.14 -11.09 23.68
C GLY A 42 0.16 -10.40 22.35
N GLN A 43 0.39 -9.09 22.40
CA GLN A 43 0.53 -8.26 21.16
C GLN A 43 1.74 -8.67 20.30
N TYR A 44 2.84 -9.09 20.91
CA TYR A 44 4.04 -9.52 20.18
C TYR A 44 3.78 -10.77 19.32
N GLU A 45 3.11 -11.77 19.88
CA GLU A 45 2.75 -12.97 19.13
C GLU A 45 1.77 -12.66 17.99
N ASN A 46 0.77 -11.84 18.26
CA ASN A 46 -0.18 -11.38 17.24
C ASN A 46 0.51 -10.62 16.11
N GLN A 47 1.53 -9.82 16.42
CA GLN A 47 2.31 -9.09 15.44
C GLN A 47 3.11 -10.05 14.54
N ILE A 48 3.77 -11.06 15.09
CA ILE A 48 4.52 -12.06 14.32
C ILE A 48 3.57 -12.85 13.41
N ARG A 49 2.48 -13.37 13.96
CA ARG A 49 1.49 -14.12 13.18
C ARG A 49 0.88 -13.27 12.06
N ALA A 50 0.63 -11.99 12.32
CA ALA A 50 0.12 -11.08 11.29
C ALA A 50 1.16 -10.82 10.21
N GLN A 51 2.44 -10.64 10.55
CA GLN A 51 3.51 -10.47 9.57
C GLN A 51 3.67 -11.71 8.68
N GLU A 52 3.68 -12.89 9.24
CA GLU A 52 3.77 -14.14 8.48
C GLU A 52 2.58 -14.31 7.52
N ARG A 53 1.36 -14.03 7.99
CA ARG A 53 0.17 -14.07 7.14
C ARG A 53 0.20 -13.03 6.03
N LEU A 54 0.64 -11.80 6.31
CA LEU A 54 0.74 -10.73 5.31
C LEU A 54 1.77 -11.08 4.23
N LEU A 55 2.89 -11.69 4.60
CA LEU A 55 3.94 -12.11 3.67
C LEU A 55 3.42 -13.13 2.64
N PHE A 56 2.43 -13.94 3.01
CA PHE A 56 1.78 -14.90 2.12
C PHE A 56 0.58 -14.30 1.37
N ILE A 57 -0.20 -13.45 2.03
CA ILE A 57 -1.42 -12.87 1.44
C ILE A 57 -1.08 -11.83 0.37
N ILE A 58 -0.08 -10.96 0.59
CA ILE A 58 0.27 -9.88 -0.35
C ILE A 58 0.61 -10.40 -1.76
N PRO A 59 1.48 -11.41 -1.94
CA PRO A 59 1.75 -11.96 -3.27
C PRO A 59 0.52 -12.58 -3.95
N ILE A 60 -0.33 -13.25 -3.17
CA ILE A 60 -1.57 -13.85 -3.71
C ILE A 60 -2.51 -12.75 -4.20
N VAL A 61 -2.71 -11.69 -3.42
CA VAL A 61 -3.57 -10.56 -3.80
C VAL A 61 -3.02 -9.87 -5.05
N LEU A 62 -1.71 -9.62 -5.13
CA LEU A 62 -1.08 -9.03 -6.32
C LEU A 62 -1.25 -9.92 -7.55
N LEU A 63 -1.14 -11.23 -7.40
CA LEU A 63 -1.38 -12.18 -8.49
C LEU A 63 -2.83 -12.14 -8.96
N ILE A 64 -3.80 -12.10 -8.04
CA ILE A 64 -5.22 -11.99 -8.37
C ILE A 64 -5.50 -10.66 -9.09
N ILE A 65 -4.95 -9.54 -8.61
CA ILE A 65 -5.07 -8.23 -9.26
C ILE A 65 -4.50 -8.29 -10.68
N MET A 66 -3.29 -8.84 -10.85
CA MET A 66 -2.67 -9.00 -12.16
C MET A 66 -3.55 -9.82 -13.11
N LEU A 67 -4.16 -10.88 -12.62
CA LEU A 67 -5.03 -11.76 -13.39
C LEU A 67 -6.31 -11.04 -13.82
N ILE A 68 -6.95 -10.31 -12.91
CA ILE A 68 -8.14 -9.49 -13.20
C ILE A 68 -7.81 -8.42 -14.23
N LEU A 69 -6.70 -7.71 -14.08
CA LEU A 69 -6.24 -6.69 -15.03
C LEU A 69 -5.98 -7.29 -16.41
N TYR A 70 -5.36 -8.47 -16.46
CA TYR A 70 -5.12 -9.16 -17.72
C TYR A 70 -6.42 -9.53 -18.43
N PHE A 71 -7.42 -10.04 -17.72
CA PHE A 71 -8.73 -10.32 -18.31
C PHE A 71 -9.49 -9.05 -18.75
N THR A 72 -9.21 -7.92 -18.11
CA THR A 72 -9.85 -6.64 -18.44
C THR A 72 -9.24 -6.01 -19.69
N PHE A 73 -7.92 -6.00 -19.78
CA PHE A 73 -7.19 -5.29 -20.85
C PHE A 73 -6.75 -6.20 -22.00
N HIS A 74 -6.71 -7.52 -21.79
CA HIS A 74 -6.22 -8.52 -22.76
C HIS A 74 -4.79 -8.29 -23.26
N THR A 75 -4.05 -7.35 -22.65
CA THR A 75 -2.69 -6.97 -23.05
C THR A 75 -1.78 -6.88 -21.85
N PHE A 76 -0.72 -7.67 -21.81
CA PHE A 76 0.24 -7.69 -20.70
C PHE A 76 0.98 -6.36 -20.50
N ARG A 77 1.18 -5.58 -21.57
CA ARG A 77 1.80 -4.24 -21.52
C ARG A 77 0.96 -3.29 -20.66
N GLU A 78 -0.35 -3.26 -20.85
CA GLU A 78 -1.26 -2.41 -20.10
C GLU A 78 -1.28 -2.77 -18.61
N VAL A 79 -1.26 -4.07 -18.31
CA VAL A 79 -1.15 -4.55 -16.94
C VAL A 79 0.13 -4.05 -16.25
N LEU A 80 1.28 -4.12 -16.94
CA LEU A 80 2.55 -3.63 -16.41
C LEU A 80 2.55 -2.12 -16.20
N ILE A 81 1.93 -1.35 -17.09
CA ILE A 81 1.78 0.11 -16.92
C ILE A 81 0.98 0.42 -15.67
N VAL A 82 -0.15 -0.25 -15.45
CA VAL A 82 -0.96 -0.04 -14.25
C VAL A 82 -0.20 -0.43 -12.99
N LEU A 83 0.47 -1.59 -13.00
CA LEU A 83 1.25 -2.05 -11.84
C LEU A 83 2.46 -1.16 -11.54
N SER A 84 2.99 -0.42 -12.52
CA SER A 84 4.08 0.53 -12.30
C SER A 84 3.71 1.70 -11.40
N ALA A 85 2.42 1.97 -11.19
CA ALA A 85 1.95 2.96 -10.23
C ALA A 85 2.24 2.55 -8.77
N ILE A 86 2.28 1.24 -8.48
CA ILE A 86 2.52 0.73 -7.12
C ILE A 86 3.91 1.13 -6.59
N PRO A 87 5.03 0.91 -7.29
CA PRO A 87 6.35 1.36 -6.84
C PRO A 87 6.43 2.86 -6.54
N VAL A 88 5.77 3.68 -7.36
CA VAL A 88 5.74 5.15 -7.14
C VAL A 88 5.02 5.49 -5.84
N ALA A 89 3.86 4.88 -5.60
CA ALA A 89 3.12 5.05 -4.36
C ALA A 89 3.91 4.55 -3.13
N LEU A 90 4.61 3.42 -3.27
CA LEU A 90 5.46 2.86 -2.22
C LEU A 90 6.58 3.81 -1.79
N VAL A 91 7.23 4.48 -2.74
CA VAL A 91 8.30 5.45 -2.44
C VAL A 91 7.77 6.56 -1.54
N GLY A 92 6.61 7.14 -1.86
CA GLY A 92 6.00 8.18 -1.04
C GLY A 92 5.60 7.71 0.35
N GLY A 93 4.98 6.54 0.43
CA GLY A 93 4.64 5.92 1.71
C GLY A 93 5.86 5.60 2.57
N ALA A 94 6.92 5.04 1.98
CA ALA A 94 8.15 4.71 2.69
C ALA A 94 8.88 5.98 3.19
N TYR A 95 8.91 7.03 2.35
CA TYR A 95 9.53 8.31 2.72
C TYR A 95 8.80 8.97 3.90
N SER A 96 7.47 8.87 3.93
CA SER A 96 6.67 9.40 5.04
C SER A 96 6.95 8.70 6.37
N LEU A 97 7.18 7.38 6.36
CA LEU A 97 7.56 6.65 7.58
C LEU A 97 8.87 7.16 8.17
N HIS A 98 9.85 7.45 7.30
CA HIS A 98 11.13 8.00 7.73
C HIS A 98 10.98 9.44 8.28
N PHE A 99 10.16 10.26 7.62
CA PHE A 99 9.94 11.66 8.02
C PHE A 99 9.21 11.80 9.36
N PHE A 100 8.24 10.93 9.63
CA PHE A 100 7.44 10.93 10.85
C PHE A 100 7.99 10.00 11.95
N ASP A 101 9.14 9.39 11.73
CA ASP A 101 9.81 8.47 12.68
C ASP A 101 8.89 7.29 13.10
N VAL A 102 8.07 6.82 12.16
CA VAL A 102 7.12 5.72 12.40
C VAL A 102 7.78 4.39 12.10
N ASN A 103 7.86 3.54 13.10
CA ASN A 103 8.38 2.18 12.94
C ASN A 103 7.44 1.32 12.09
N PHE A 104 8.03 0.46 11.25
CA PHE A 104 7.26 -0.48 10.45
C PHE A 104 6.51 -1.47 11.36
N SER A 105 5.20 -1.46 11.28
CA SER A 105 4.28 -2.28 12.07
C SER A 105 3.22 -2.93 11.19
N VAL A 106 2.42 -3.83 11.75
CA VAL A 106 1.26 -4.41 11.05
C VAL A 106 0.28 -3.31 10.61
N ALA A 107 0.09 -2.27 11.42
CA ALA A 107 -0.75 -1.12 11.09
C ALA A 107 -0.22 -0.39 9.83
N VAL A 108 1.09 -0.14 9.75
CA VAL A 108 1.74 0.43 8.57
C VAL A 108 1.53 -0.46 7.34
N ALA A 109 1.69 -1.79 7.47
CA ALA A 109 1.47 -2.72 6.37
C ALA A 109 0.03 -2.67 5.83
N VAL A 110 -0.97 -2.53 6.72
CA VAL A 110 -2.37 -2.32 6.33
C VAL A 110 -2.53 -1.01 5.55
N GLY A 111 -1.87 0.07 5.98
CA GLY A 111 -1.84 1.35 5.25
C GLY A 111 -1.29 1.20 3.83
N PHE A 112 -0.21 0.45 3.65
CA PHE A 112 0.34 0.15 2.31
C PHE A 112 -0.59 -0.71 1.46
N ILE A 113 -1.30 -1.68 2.04
CA ILE A 113 -2.28 -2.49 1.30
C ILE A 113 -3.41 -1.61 0.77
N ALA A 114 -3.94 -0.70 1.60
CA ALA A 114 -4.94 0.27 1.18
C ALA A 114 -4.40 1.18 0.06
N LEU A 115 -3.18 1.67 0.21
CA LEU A 115 -2.49 2.49 -0.81
C LEU A 115 -2.37 1.77 -2.15
N PHE A 116 -2.05 0.47 -2.16
CA PHE A 116 -1.98 -0.32 -3.40
C PHE A 116 -3.32 -0.36 -4.13
N GLY A 117 -4.42 -0.52 -3.40
CA GLY A 117 -5.76 -0.50 -3.99
C GLY A 117 -6.04 0.79 -4.73
N VAL A 118 -5.80 1.93 -4.10
CA VAL A 118 -6.01 3.25 -4.71
C VAL A 118 -5.03 3.56 -5.84
N ALA A 119 -3.77 3.13 -5.71
CA ALA A 119 -2.77 3.30 -6.78
C ALA A 119 -3.15 2.51 -8.05
N VAL A 120 -3.60 1.25 -7.90
CA VAL A 120 -4.08 0.44 -9.02
C VAL A 120 -5.35 1.02 -9.63
N GLU A 121 -6.32 1.43 -8.82
CA GLU A 121 -7.54 2.09 -9.28
C GLU A 121 -7.22 3.32 -10.13
N THR A 122 -6.33 4.16 -9.64
CA THR A 122 -5.85 5.35 -10.37
C THR A 122 -5.22 4.97 -11.71
N GLY A 123 -4.33 3.97 -11.74
CA GLY A 123 -3.67 3.48 -12.95
C GLY A 123 -4.67 2.93 -13.96
N VAL A 124 -5.61 2.10 -13.52
CA VAL A 124 -6.68 1.53 -14.38
C VAL A 124 -7.53 2.62 -15.00
N LEU A 125 -8.05 3.53 -14.19
CA LEU A 125 -8.92 4.60 -14.69
C LEU A 125 -8.18 5.49 -15.67
N MET A 126 -6.93 5.87 -15.38
CA MET A 126 -6.13 6.68 -16.29
C MET A 126 -5.94 5.97 -17.64
N LEU A 127 -5.55 4.70 -17.63
CA LEU A 127 -5.33 3.92 -18.84
C LEU A 127 -6.60 3.77 -19.68
N VAL A 128 -7.76 3.51 -19.05
CA VAL A 128 -9.06 3.42 -19.73
C VAL A 128 -9.41 4.74 -20.44
N TYR A 129 -9.22 5.88 -19.77
CA TYR A 129 -9.48 7.19 -20.39
C TYR A 129 -8.53 7.49 -21.56
N LEU A 130 -7.24 7.16 -21.42
CA LEU A 130 -6.27 7.31 -22.49
C LEU A 130 -6.64 6.44 -23.70
N ASN A 131 -6.93 5.16 -23.49
CA ASN A 131 -7.32 4.25 -24.55
C ASN A 131 -8.61 4.72 -25.26
N ASN A 132 -9.61 5.18 -24.51
CA ASN A 132 -10.84 5.70 -25.06
C ASN A 132 -10.62 6.98 -25.89
N SER A 133 -9.71 7.84 -25.46
CA SER A 133 -9.39 9.08 -26.16
C SER A 133 -8.67 8.78 -27.48
N VAL A 134 -7.68 7.88 -27.45
CA VAL A 134 -6.99 7.40 -28.66
C VAL A 134 -7.96 6.71 -29.61
N PHE A 135 -8.83 5.84 -29.11
CA PHE A 135 -9.83 5.16 -29.92
C PHE A 135 -10.78 6.14 -30.63
N LYS A 136 -11.29 7.15 -29.91
CA LYS A 136 -12.12 8.21 -30.52
C LYS A 136 -11.39 8.98 -31.61
N ARG A 137 -10.11 9.24 -31.43
CA ARG A 137 -9.29 9.94 -32.43
C ARG A 137 -9.08 9.08 -33.69
N VAL A 138 -8.82 7.78 -33.50
CA VAL A 138 -8.70 6.81 -34.61
C VAL A 138 -9.98 6.79 -35.42
N MET A 139 -11.13 6.60 -34.82
CA MET A 139 -12.43 6.58 -35.50
C MET A 139 -12.70 7.85 -36.29
N LYS A 140 -12.38 9.02 -35.72
CA LYS A 140 -12.56 10.32 -36.39
C LYS A 140 -11.63 10.47 -37.62
N LEU A 141 -10.40 9.96 -37.55
CA LEU A 141 -9.45 10.02 -38.67
C LEU A 141 -9.83 9.01 -39.76
N GLU A 142 -10.35 7.84 -39.43
CA GLU A 142 -10.86 6.86 -40.38
C GLU A 142 -12.03 7.42 -41.21
N GLU A 143 -12.97 8.15 -40.59
CA GLU A 143 -14.07 8.84 -41.27
C GLU A 143 -13.56 9.87 -42.29
N THR A 144 -12.39 10.46 -42.03
CA THR A 144 -11.82 11.51 -42.86
C THR A 144 -10.75 10.97 -43.84
N ALA A 145 -10.50 9.65 -43.86
CA ALA A 145 -9.49 8.95 -44.65
C ALA A 145 -8.05 9.55 -44.51
N VAL A 146 -7.73 10.09 -43.32
CA VAL A 146 -6.41 10.66 -43.03
C VAL A 146 -5.61 9.65 -42.21
N PRO A 147 -4.36 9.34 -42.58
CA PRO A 147 -3.51 8.43 -41.82
C PRO A 147 -3.14 9.03 -40.45
N MET A 148 -3.21 8.20 -39.40
CA MET A 148 -2.86 8.63 -38.06
C MET A 148 -1.38 8.96 -37.93
N THR A 149 -1.06 10.14 -37.43
CA THR A 149 0.30 10.64 -37.23
C THR A 149 0.67 10.56 -35.74
N GLY A 150 1.97 10.49 -35.43
CA GLY A 150 2.43 10.48 -34.04
C GLY A 150 1.92 11.67 -33.19
N LYS A 151 1.72 12.83 -33.82
CA LYS A 151 1.13 14.02 -33.19
C LYS A 151 -0.33 13.82 -32.80
N ASP A 152 -1.10 13.10 -33.60
CA ASP A 152 -2.50 12.80 -33.28
C ASP A 152 -2.63 11.89 -32.06
N VAL A 153 -1.67 10.97 -31.89
CA VAL A 153 -1.60 10.12 -30.68
C VAL A 153 -1.29 10.98 -29.45
N GLU A 154 -0.31 11.88 -29.55
CA GLU A 154 0.09 12.77 -28.46
C GLU A 154 -1.05 13.70 -28.03
N GLU A 155 -1.75 14.32 -28.99
CA GLU A 155 -2.93 15.13 -28.71
C GLU A 155 -4.06 14.32 -28.07
N ALA A 156 -4.34 13.10 -28.55
CA ALA A 156 -5.37 12.24 -27.99
C ALA A 156 -5.03 11.81 -26.54
N VAL A 157 -3.76 11.52 -26.27
CA VAL A 157 -3.27 11.19 -24.92
C VAL A 157 -3.40 12.40 -23.99
N TYR A 158 -3.01 13.58 -24.48
CA TYR A 158 -3.14 14.82 -23.72
C TYR A 158 -4.60 15.13 -23.34
N ASP A 159 -5.50 15.05 -24.33
CA ASP A 159 -6.93 15.27 -24.10
C ASP A 159 -7.50 14.25 -23.10
N GLY A 160 -7.15 12.99 -23.22
CA GLY A 160 -7.56 11.92 -22.28
C GLY A 160 -7.07 12.19 -20.87
N ALA A 161 -5.81 12.61 -20.71
CA ALA A 161 -5.21 12.92 -19.42
C ALA A 161 -5.88 14.13 -18.75
N VAL A 162 -6.10 15.22 -19.50
CA VAL A 162 -6.76 16.45 -19.00
C VAL A 162 -8.17 16.17 -18.53
N LEU A 163 -8.96 15.38 -19.28
CA LEU A 163 -10.31 15.00 -18.88
C LEU A 163 -10.35 14.25 -17.54
N ARG A 164 -9.34 13.45 -17.23
CA ARG A 164 -9.28 12.67 -16.01
C ARG A 164 -8.65 13.42 -14.83
N LEU A 165 -7.83 14.43 -15.09
CA LEU A 165 -7.10 15.15 -14.03
C LEU A 165 -8.04 15.75 -12.97
N ARG A 166 -9.13 16.43 -13.40
CA ARG A 166 -10.08 17.07 -12.48
C ARG A 166 -10.78 16.06 -11.54
N PRO A 167 -11.42 14.98 -12.03
CA PRO A 167 -12.01 13.97 -11.14
C PRO A 167 -10.99 13.34 -10.20
N LYS A 168 -9.76 13.04 -10.70
CA LYS A 168 -8.69 12.47 -9.90
C LYS A 168 -8.29 13.39 -8.74
N LEU A 169 -8.04 14.65 -9.02
CA LEU A 169 -7.68 15.62 -7.97
C LEU A 169 -8.80 15.77 -6.92
N MET A 170 -10.06 15.71 -7.35
CA MET A 170 -11.20 15.77 -6.40
C MET A 170 -11.22 14.57 -5.47
N THR A 171 -11.04 13.34 -5.97
CA THR A 171 -11.04 12.13 -5.13
C THR A 171 -9.86 12.15 -4.16
N VAL A 172 -8.66 12.46 -4.62
CA VAL A 172 -7.47 12.56 -3.78
C VAL A 172 -7.60 13.62 -2.69
N LEU A 173 -8.15 14.80 -3.01
CA LEU A 173 -8.39 15.83 -2.02
C LEU A 173 -9.42 15.41 -0.98
N VAL A 174 -10.48 14.73 -1.39
CA VAL A 174 -11.50 14.19 -0.46
C VAL A 174 -10.89 13.17 0.48
N ASP A 175 -10.07 12.26 -0.03
CA ASP A 175 -9.39 11.24 0.77
C ASP A 175 -8.43 11.88 1.79
N ILE A 176 -7.63 12.87 1.36
CA ILE A 176 -6.69 13.57 2.24
C ILE A 176 -7.45 14.35 3.33
N ILE A 177 -8.46 15.12 2.95
CA ILE A 177 -9.26 15.92 3.89
C ILE A 177 -10.03 15.01 4.85
N GLY A 178 -10.58 13.89 4.36
CA GLY A 178 -11.30 12.91 5.16
C GLY A 178 -10.42 12.23 6.21
N LEU A 179 -9.13 12.03 5.91
CA LEU A 179 -8.17 11.43 6.82
C LEU A 179 -7.40 12.43 7.69
N MET A 180 -7.50 13.74 7.42
CA MET A 180 -6.86 14.79 8.20
C MET A 180 -7.21 14.72 9.71
N PRO A 181 -8.47 14.52 10.11
CA PRO A 181 -8.81 14.38 11.53
C PRO A 181 -8.08 13.22 12.20
N VAL A 182 -7.85 12.11 11.49
CA VAL A 182 -7.13 10.94 12.01
C VAL A 182 -5.65 11.25 12.22
N LEU A 183 -5.02 11.98 11.29
CA LEU A 183 -3.63 12.42 11.42
C LEU A 183 -3.41 13.35 12.61
N LEU A 184 -4.40 14.21 12.90
CA LEU A 184 -4.34 15.18 14.00
C LEU A 184 -4.83 14.60 15.33
N ALA A 185 -5.52 13.46 15.33
CA ALA A 185 -6.10 12.86 16.52
C ALA A 185 -5.03 12.60 17.59
N THR A 186 -5.33 12.95 18.82
CA THR A 186 -4.53 12.68 20.02
C THR A 186 -5.42 11.96 21.02
N GLY A 187 -5.08 10.73 21.38
CA GLY A 187 -5.88 9.98 22.35
C GLY A 187 -5.73 8.46 22.18
N THR A 188 -6.53 7.72 22.95
CA THR A 188 -6.57 6.26 22.89
C THR A 188 -6.97 5.78 21.49
N GLY A 189 -6.13 4.96 20.85
CA GLY A 189 -6.33 4.46 19.49
C GLY A 189 -5.61 5.25 18.38
N SER A 190 -5.14 6.49 18.62
CA SER A 190 -4.35 7.24 17.66
C SER A 190 -3.04 6.54 17.31
N ASP A 191 -2.47 5.80 18.26
CA ASP A 191 -1.23 5.02 18.07
C ASP A 191 -1.35 3.90 17.02
N VAL A 192 -2.56 3.45 16.73
CA VAL A 192 -2.83 2.46 15.67
C VAL A 192 -3.29 3.14 14.39
N MET A 193 -4.13 4.15 14.50
CA MET A 193 -4.72 4.83 13.33
C MET A 193 -3.71 5.67 12.56
N LYS A 194 -2.84 6.42 13.24
CA LYS A 194 -1.80 7.24 12.60
C LYS A 194 -0.83 6.42 11.73
N PRO A 195 -0.26 5.31 12.22
CA PRO A 195 0.61 4.48 11.41
C PRO A 195 -0.03 3.90 10.15
N ILE A 196 -1.36 3.70 10.13
CA ILE A 196 -2.10 3.29 8.93
C ILE A 196 -2.22 4.47 7.96
N THR A 197 -2.58 5.64 8.48
CA THR A 197 -2.94 6.81 7.67
C THR A 197 -1.75 7.51 7.05
N ILE A 198 -0.60 7.57 7.76
CA ILE A 198 0.62 8.25 7.28
C ILE A 198 1.08 7.71 5.92
N PRO A 199 1.43 6.42 5.76
CA PRO A 199 1.90 5.91 4.47
C PRO A 199 0.82 5.99 3.39
N PHE A 200 -0.45 5.86 3.75
CA PHE A 200 -1.55 5.97 2.82
C PHE A 200 -1.65 7.38 2.22
N VAL A 201 -1.74 8.42 3.05
CA VAL A 201 -1.90 9.81 2.59
C VAL A 201 -0.70 10.28 1.78
N PHE A 202 0.51 10.06 2.27
CA PHE A 202 1.71 10.51 1.58
C PHE A 202 2.02 9.68 0.32
N GLY A 203 1.74 8.39 0.33
CA GLY A 203 1.80 7.56 -0.86
C GLY A 203 0.77 7.97 -1.91
N LEU A 204 -0.43 8.38 -1.49
CA LEU A 204 -1.46 8.89 -2.38
C LEU A 204 -1.03 10.20 -3.05
N ILE A 205 -0.42 11.13 -2.32
CA ILE A 205 0.12 12.39 -2.87
C ILE A 205 1.18 12.11 -3.94
N THR A 206 2.08 11.16 -3.71
CA THR A 206 3.16 10.85 -4.65
C THR A 206 2.70 10.07 -5.87
N SER A 207 1.61 9.30 -5.76
CA SER A 207 1.05 8.52 -6.87
C SER A 207 0.08 9.33 -7.76
N THR A 208 -0.20 10.57 -7.38
CA THR A 208 -1.12 11.46 -8.10
C THR A 208 -0.43 12.41 -9.03
#